data_eb0e888edeb5df3ed077565604c2c1b7
#
_entry.id   eb0e888edeb5df3ed077565604c2c1b7
#
_cell.length_a   1.000
_cell.length_b   1.000
_cell.length_c   1.000
_cell.angle_alpha   90.00
_cell.angle_beta   90.00
_cell.angle_gamma   90.00
#
_symmetry.space_group_name_H-M   'P 1'
#
loop_
_entity.id
_entity.type
_entity.pdbx_description
1 polymer ?
#
loop_
_entity_poly.entity_id
_entity_poly.type
_entity_poly.pdbx_seq_one_letter_code
_entity_poly.pdbx_strand_id
1 'polypeptide(L)'
;MSLSFNDFQKQDIKFDIIKLREACTKVLNLKGFDTSLGIPHFAGISLNQIPGDPESIKGNNVRGVFWTKPSSDGKEVSRDKMIDEGKYTQFIDEYKDTYFKTVYEELSKKYKLGRVRLLLKEPRSTLSWHRD
;
A
#
# COMPACT_ATOMS: atom_id res chain seq x y z
N MET A 1 -11.34 -23.27 -5.17
CA MET A 1 -11.27 -23.18 -3.71
C MET A 1 -12.38 -22.25 -3.25
N SER A 2 -13.28 -22.75 -2.44
CA SER A 2 -14.32 -21.91 -1.86
C SER A 2 -13.72 -21.07 -0.73
N LEU A 3 -14.09 -19.79 -0.69
CA LEU A 3 -13.73 -18.94 0.43
C LEU A 3 -14.57 -19.31 1.64
N SER A 4 -13.93 -19.53 2.79
CA SER A 4 -14.65 -19.71 4.04
C SER A 4 -15.03 -18.34 4.62
N PHE A 5 -16.01 -18.31 5.52
CA PHE A 5 -16.35 -17.06 6.22
C PHE A 5 -15.20 -16.47 7.02
N ASN A 6 -14.18 -17.27 7.32
CA ASN A 6 -13.00 -16.83 8.06
C ASN A 6 -11.98 -16.07 7.19
N ASP A 7 -12.09 -16.15 5.86
CA ASP A 7 -11.20 -15.44 4.94
C ASP A 7 -11.48 -13.94 4.90
N PHE A 8 -12.71 -13.54 5.24
CA PHE A 8 -13.12 -12.14 5.29
C PHE A 8 -13.77 -11.85 6.62
N GLN A 9 -13.21 -10.93 7.37
CA GLN A 9 -13.68 -10.62 8.71
C GLN A 9 -13.87 -9.11 8.88
N LYS A 10 -15.11 -8.71 9.23
CA LYS A 10 -15.40 -7.32 9.57
C LYS A 10 -14.79 -7.00 10.93
N GLN A 11 -14.01 -5.94 11.00
CA GLN A 11 -13.40 -5.50 12.24
C GLN A 11 -14.28 -4.49 12.97
N ASP A 12 -14.15 -4.43 14.30
CA ASP A 12 -14.87 -3.46 15.12
C ASP A 12 -14.24 -2.06 15.09
N ILE A 13 -13.01 -1.97 14.58
CA ILE A 13 -12.30 -0.69 14.45
C ILE A 13 -13.00 0.15 13.38
N LYS A 14 -13.35 1.38 13.75
CA LYS A 14 -13.97 2.35 12.84
C LYS A 14 -13.09 3.58 12.73
N PHE A 15 -12.98 4.10 11.51
CA PHE A 15 -12.22 5.31 11.23
C PHE A 15 -13.13 6.40 10.67
N ASP A 16 -12.76 7.65 10.92
CA ASP A 16 -13.48 8.82 10.43
C ASP A 16 -13.15 9.05 8.94
N ILE A 17 -14.15 8.86 8.07
CA ILE A 17 -14.01 9.00 6.62
C ILE A 17 -13.58 10.42 6.22
N ILE A 18 -14.10 11.44 6.89
CA ILE A 18 -13.76 12.84 6.59
C ILE A 18 -12.28 13.07 6.90
N LYS A 19 -11.80 12.62 8.05
CA LYS A 19 -10.40 12.73 8.42
C LYS A 19 -9.48 11.93 7.51
N LEU A 20 -9.92 10.76 7.03
CA LEU A 20 -9.17 9.99 6.05
C LEU A 20 -9.01 10.76 4.74
N ARG A 21 -10.06 11.40 4.25
CA ARG A 21 -10.00 12.23 3.04
C ARG A 21 -9.07 13.43 3.21
N GLU A 22 -9.13 14.10 4.34
CA GLU A 22 -8.23 15.20 4.67
C GLU A 22 -6.77 14.74 4.71
N ALA A 23 -6.52 13.58 5.30
CA ALA A 23 -5.18 12.98 5.34
C ALA A 23 -4.67 12.64 3.93
N CYS A 24 -5.52 12.10 3.06
CA CYS A 24 -5.16 11.87 1.65
C CYS A 24 -4.74 13.17 0.97
N THR A 25 -5.51 14.24 1.14
CA THR A 25 -5.18 15.55 0.57
C THR A 25 -3.84 16.08 1.09
N LYS A 26 -3.59 15.98 2.38
CA LYS A 26 -2.32 16.39 2.97
C LYS A 26 -1.13 15.63 2.40
N VAL A 27 -1.25 14.31 2.32
CA VAL A 27 -0.17 13.47 1.79
C VAL A 27 0.09 13.78 0.32
N LEU A 28 -0.96 13.96 -0.48
CA LEU A 28 -0.83 14.33 -1.89
C LEU A 28 -0.18 15.69 -2.09
N ASN A 29 -0.42 16.65 -1.21
CA ASN A 29 0.21 17.96 -1.26
C ASN A 29 1.70 17.92 -0.85
N LEU A 30 2.05 17.02 0.07
CA LEU A 30 3.44 16.83 0.47
C LEU A 30 4.25 16.04 -0.56
N LYS A 31 3.62 15.04 -1.17
CA LYS A 31 4.27 14.15 -2.11
C LYS A 31 3.23 13.53 -3.03
N GLY A 32 3.31 13.77 -4.31
CA GLY A 32 2.42 13.17 -5.28
C GLY A 32 2.57 11.64 -5.37
N PHE A 33 1.63 10.97 -6.01
CA PHE A 33 1.72 9.55 -6.27
C PHE A 33 2.96 9.22 -7.11
N ASP A 34 3.65 8.13 -6.72
CA ASP A 34 4.76 7.61 -7.49
C ASP A 34 4.22 6.88 -8.73
N THR A 35 4.46 7.47 -9.90
CA THR A 35 4.07 6.90 -11.19
C THR A 35 5.20 6.12 -11.87
N SER A 36 6.37 6.03 -11.24
CA SER A 36 7.55 5.34 -11.79
C SER A 36 7.37 3.84 -11.93
N LEU A 37 6.29 3.29 -11.38
CA LEU A 37 5.91 1.88 -11.53
C LEU A 37 5.69 1.46 -12.99
N GLY A 38 5.37 2.41 -13.87
CA GLY A 38 5.07 2.12 -15.27
C GLY A 38 3.79 1.30 -15.48
N ILE A 39 2.91 1.24 -14.48
CA ILE A 39 1.63 0.55 -14.58
C ILE A 39 0.55 1.59 -14.88
N PRO A 40 -0.14 1.50 -16.02
CA PRO A 40 -1.20 2.45 -16.34
C PRO A 40 -2.31 2.46 -15.28
N HIS A 41 -2.81 3.64 -14.98
CA HIS A 41 -3.96 3.85 -14.09
C HIS A 41 -3.77 3.38 -12.64
N PHE A 42 -2.52 3.17 -12.24
CA PHE A 42 -2.18 2.75 -10.90
C PHE A 42 -0.96 3.51 -10.37
N ALA A 43 -1.04 3.98 -9.15
CA ALA A 43 0.08 4.64 -8.48
C ALA A 43 -0.01 4.41 -6.97
N GLY A 44 1.07 4.68 -6.25
CA GLY A 44 1.10 4.47 -4.82
C GLY A 44 2.00 5.44 -4.06
N ILE A 45 1.75 5.53 -2.78
CA ILE A 45 2.59 6.24 -1.81
C ILE A 45 2.78 5.30 -0.61
N SER A 46 4.01 5.03 -0.22
CA SER A 46 4.28 4.30 1.02
C SER A 46 4.04 5.19 2.23
N LEU A 47 3.37 4.66 3.23
CA LEU A 47 3.15 5.34 4.52
C LEU A 47 4.12 4.86 5.60
N ASN A 48 4.76 3.72 5.39
CA ASN A 48 5.83 3.23 6.26
C ASN A 48 7.04 2.79 5.44
N GLN A 49 8.15 2.55 6.13
CA GLN A 49 9.43 2.27 5.51
C GLN A 49 10.26 1.30 6.35
N ILE A 50 11.31 0.77 5.72
CA ILE A 50 12.38 0.05 6.43
C ILE A 50 13.28 1.11 7.06
N PRO A 51 13.51 1.07 8.39
CA PRO A 51 14.39 2.04 9.05
C PRO A 51 15.78 2.11 8.39
N GLY A 52 16.23 3.33 8.08
CA GLY A 52 17.53 3.54 7.49
C GLY A 52 17.63 3.22 5.99
N ASP A 53 16.54 2.82 5.35
CA ASP A 53 16.54 2.49 3.91
C ASP A 53 15.56 3.40 3.15
N PRO A 54 16.04 4.53 2.60
CA PRO A 54 15.19 5.45 1.83
C PRO A 54 14.68 4.87 0.50
N GLU A 55 15.33 3.83 -0.02
CA GLU A 55 14.90 3.18 -1.25
C GLU A 55 13.69 2.26 -1.03
N SER A 56 13.39 1.90 0.22
CA SER A 56 12.28 0.99 0.55
C SER A 56 10.91 1.55 0.16
N ILE A 57 10.78 2.85 -0.04
CA ILE A 57 9.51 3.52 -0.37
C ILE A 57 9.37 3.89 -1.84
N LYS A 58 10.35 3.58 -2.67
CA LYS A 58 10.40 4.03 -4.07
C LYS A 58 10.00 2.94 -5.06
N GLY A 59 9.43 3.40 -6.18
CA GLY A 59 9.27 2.60 -7.38
C GLY A 59 8.64 1.24 -7.15
N ASN A 60 9.35 0.22 -7.53
CA ASN A 60 8.89 -1.17 -7.44
C ASN A 60 8.51 -1.63 -6.03
N ASN A 61 9.00 -0.96 -5.00
CA ASN A 61 8.68 -1.32 -3.63
C ASN A 61 7.24 -0.96 -3.22
N VAL A 62 6.50 -0.26 -4.08
CA VAL A 62 5.10 0.06 -3.83
C VAL A 62 4.13 -0.98 -4.40
N ARG A 63 4.58 -1.89 -5.23
CA ARG A 63 3.72 -2.93 -5.82
C ARG A 63 3.90 -4.30 -5.15
N GLY A 64 3.00 -5.22 -5.44
CA GLY A 64 3.01 -6.56 -4.88
C GLY A 64 4.23 -7.40 -5.27
N VAL A 65 4.37 -8.55 -4.63
CA VAL A 65 5.48 -9.48 -4.88
C VAL A 65 5.37 -10.12 -6.27
N PHE A 66 4.16 -10.45 -6.68
CA PHE A 66 3.87 -11.00 -7.99
C PHE A 66 2.92 -10.09 -8.75
N TRP A 67 3.01 -10.09 -10.06
CA TRP A 67 2.12 -9.32 -10.92
C TRP A 67 2.07 -9.93 -12.32
N THR A 68 1.01 -9.64 -13.05
CA THR A 68 0.85 -10.08 -14.42
C THR A 68 1.27 -8.97 -15.36
N LYS A 69 2.17 -9.24 -16.29
CA LYS A 69 2.59 -8.27 -17.30
C LYS A 69 1.41 -7.95 -18.21
N PRO A 70 1.19 -6.67 -18.57
CA PRO A 70 0.08 -6.28 -19.45
C PRO A 70 0.09 -6.98 -20.82
N SER A 71 1.28 -7.32 -21.32
CA SER A 71 1.47 -7.98 -22.62
C SER A 71 1.51 -9.49 -22.53
N SER A 72 1.31 -10.08 -21.36
CA SER A 72 1.47 -11.52 -21.16
C SER A 72 0.16 -12.30 -21.38
N ASP A 73 0.28 -13.60 -21.38
CA ASP A 73 -0.80 -14.57 -21.44
C ASP A 73 -1.56 -14.75 -20.10
N GLY A 74 -1.46 -13.82 -19.20
CA GLY A 74 -2.09 -13.89 -17.89
C GLY A 74 -1.27 -14.58 -16.80
N LYS A 75 -0.04 -15.00 -17.10
CA LYS A 75 0.84 -15.65 -16.12
C LYS A 75 1.40 -14.64 -15.13
N GLU A 76 1.44 -15.03 -13.87
CA GLU A 76 2.12 -14.27 -12.84
C GLU A 76 3.63 -14.22 -13.07
N VAL A 77 4.21 -13.07 -12.78
CA VAL A 77 5.66 -12.87 -12.87
C VAL A 77 6.15 -12.39 -11.53
N SER A 78 7.16 -13.06 -10.99
CA SER A 78 7.79 -12.59 -9.76
C SER A 78 8.59 -11.30 -10.01
N ARG A 79 8.76 -10.52 -8.95
CA ARG A 79 9.64 -9.35 -8.99
C ARG A 79 11.09 -9.82 -8.99
N ASP A 80 11.97 -8.98 -9.56
CA ASP A 80 13.40 -9.22 -9.55
C ASP A 80 13.98 -9.30 -8.14
N LYS A 81 13.37 -8.57 -7.23
CA LYS A 81 13.78 -8.53 -5.83
C LYS A 81 12.58 -8.70 -4.92
N MET A 82 12.64 -9.68 -4.05
CA MET A 82 11.63 -9.90 -3.02
C MET A 82 11.68 -8.80 -1.95
N ILE A 83 10.51 -8.44 -1.45
CA ILE A 83 10.37 -7.46 -0.39
C ILE A 83 10.00 -8.19 0.89
N ASP A 84 10.78 -7.98 1.94
CA ASP A 84 10.44 -8.45 3.28
C ASP A 84 9.55 -7.39 3.96
N GLU A 85 8.26 -7.62 3.91
CA GLU A 85 7.29 -6.69 4.48
C GLU A 85 7.40 -6.56 6.00
N GLY A 86 7.91 -7.58 6.68
CA GLY A 86 8.11 -7.55 8.13
C GLY A 86 9.15 -6.54 8.59
N LYS A 87 9.98 -6.03 7.67
CA LYS A 87 10.97 -5.00 7.96
C LYS A 87 10.42 -3.56 7.90
N TYR A 88 9.20 -3.37 7.41
CA TYR A 88 8.56 -2.05 7.30
C TYR A 88 7.98 -1.64 8.66
N THR A 89 8.84 -1.30 9.59
CA THR A 89 8.49 -1.05 10.99
C THR A 89 8.39 0.42 11.39
N GLN A 90 8.72 1.33 10.47
CA GLN A 90 8.76 2.75 10.76
C GLN A 90 7.72 3.52 9.94
N PHE A 91 6.79 4.19 10.61
CA PHE A 91 5.90 5.14 9.95
C PHE A 91 6.72 6.33 9.43
N ILE A 92 6.38 6.83 8.23
CA ILE A 92 7.12 7.94 7.62
C ILE A 92 6.86 9.24 8.38
N ASP A 93 7.92 9.84 8.88
CA ASP A 93 7.86 11.01 9.77
C ASP A 93 7.16 12.22 9.12
N GLU A 94 7.30 12.38 7.79
CA GLU A 94 6.63 13.46 7.06
C GLU A 94 5.09 13.45 7.20
N TYR A 95 4.51 12.30 7.51
CA TYR A 95 3.06 12.10 7.63
C TYR A 95 2.57 12.00 9.07
N LYS A 96 3.43 12.26 10.04
CA LYS A 96 3.13 12.11 11.48
C LYS A 96 1.96 12.96 11.97
N ASP A 97 1.71 14.10 11.32
CA ASP A 97 0.63 15.03 11.68
C ASP A 97 -0.66 14.78 10.87
N THR A 98 -0.72 13.67 10.15
CA THR A 98 -1.91 13.26 9.42
C THR A 98 -2.72 12.23 10.21
N TYR A 99 -4.00 12.09 9.86
CA TYR A 99 -4.85 11.05 10.46
C TYR A 99 -4.35 9.64 10.17
N PHE A 100 -3.57 9.43 9.12
CA PHE A 100 -2.96 8.14 8.83
C PHE A 100 -2.05 7.66 9.97
N LYS A 101 -1.42 8.56 10.69
CA LYS A 101 -0.63 8.19 11.87
C LYS A 101 -1.52 7.56 12.95
N THR A 102 -2.68 8.14 13.21
CA THR A 102 -3.68 7.61 14.14
C THR A 102 -4.17 6.23 13.68
N VAL A 103 -4.51 6.09 12.40
CA VAL A 103 -4.94 4.81 11.81
C VAL A 103 -3.85 3.74 11.98
N TYR A 104 -2.61 4.10 11.67
CA TYR A 104 -1.45 3.21 11.81
C TYR A 104 -1.26 2.73 13.23
N GLU A 105 -1.32 3.63 14.19
CA GLU A 105 -1.16 3.31 15.62
C GLU A 105 -2.28 2.39 16.13
N GLU A 106 -3.52 2.69 15.76
CA GLU A 106 -4.67 1.87 16.16
C GLU A 106 -4.60 0.45 15.59
N LEU A 107 -4.24 0.32 14.32
CA LEU A 107 -4.05 -0.99 13.69
C LEU A 107 -2.85 -1.74 14.28
N SER A 108 -1.77 -1.05 14.62
CA SER A 108 -0.57 -1.64 15.21
C SER A 108 -0.80 -2.24 16.60
N LYS A 109 -1.81 -1.76 17.32
CA LYS A 109 -2.20 -2.34 18.62
C LYS A 109 -2.77 -3.74 18.48
N LYS A 110 -3.38 -4.03 17.33
CA LYS A 110 -4.09 -5.29 17.10
C LYS A 110 -3.36 -6.23 16.15
N TYR A 111 -2.60 -5.68 15.21
CA TYR A 111 -1.93 -6.44 14.16
C TYR A 111 -0.45 -6.08 14.07
N LYS A 112 0.36 -7.06 13.66
CA LYS A 112 1.71 -6.79 13.18
C LYS A 112 1.58 -6.34 11.73
N LEU A 113 1.84 -5.06 11.48
CA LEU A 113 1.69 -4.49 10.14
C LEU A 113 2.95 -4.76 9.30
N GLY A 114 2.72 -5.06 8.02
CA GLY A 114 3.75 -5.04 6.99
C GLY A 114 3.80 -3.68 6.31
N ARG A 115 3.97 -3.67 4.99
CA ARG A 115 3.92 -2.42 4.22
C ARG A 115 2.52 -1.80 4.30
N VAL A 116 2.48 -0.51 4.58
CA VAL A 116 1.24 0.26 4.56
C VAL A 116 1.35 1.32 3.48
N ARG A 117 0.37 1.35 2.58
CA ARG A 117 0.42 2.14 1.36
C ARG A 117 -0.91 2.86 1.11
N LEU A 118 -0.82 4.01 0.49
CA LEU A 118 -1.95 4.67 -0.14
C LEU A 118 -1.90 4.36 -1.63
N LEU A 119 -2.93 3.74 -2.16
CA LEU A 119 -2.96 3.30 -3.56
C LEU A 119 -4.03 4.06 -4.34
N LEU A 120 -3.68 4.48 -5.53
CA LEU A 120 -4.59 5.07 -6.49
C LEU A 120 -4.90 4.05 -7.60
N LYS A 121 -6.17 3.82 -7.83
CA LYS A 121 -6.69 3.11 -9.00
C LYS A 121 -7.69 4.02 -9.69
N GLU A 122 -7.43 4.37 -10.93
CA GLU A 122 -8.33 5.23 -11.69
C GLU A 122 -9.67 4.54 -11.99
N PRO A 123 -10.78 5.31 -12.09
CA PRO A 123 -12.08 4.76 -12.45
C PRO A 123 -12.03 4.01 -13.79
N ARG A 124 -12.80 2.93 -13.88
CA ARG A 124 -12.91 2.10 -15.09
C ARG A 124 -11.62 1.43 -15.55
N SER A 125 -10.59 1.43 -14.69
CA SER A 125 -9.37 0.68 -14.92
C SER A 125 -9.45 -0.71 -14.29
N THR A 126 -8.59 -1.63 -14.75
CA THR A 126 -8.43 -2.95 -14.16
C THR A 126 -7.01 -3.15 -13.68
N LEU A 127 -6.85 -3.82 -12.55
CA LEU A 127 -5.54 -4.30 -12.11
C LEU A 127 -5.32 -5.70 -12.63
N SER A 128 -4.07 -6.01 -12.99
CA SER A 128 -3.69 -7.38 -13.29
C SER A 128 -3.86 -8.26 -12.06
N TRP A 129 -4.01 -9.55 -12.25
CA TRP A 129 -3.93 -10.50 -11.15
C TRP A 129 -2.58 -10.38 -10.46
N HIS A 130 -2.61 -10.29 -9.14
CA HIS A 130 -1.40 -10.17 -8.32
C HIS A 130 -1.69 -10.67 -6.91
N ARG A 131 -0.62 -10.83 -6.14
CA ARG A 131 -0.70 -11.04 -4.69
C ARG A 131 0.45 -10.32 -3.99
N ASP A 132 0.22 -9.96 -2.77
CA ASP A 132 1.18 -9.29 -1.90
C ASP A 132 1.74 -10.25 -0.84
#